data_9712b10dbaad13b9bfb434b4f9418310
#
_entry.id   9712b10dbaad13b9bfb434b4f9418310
#
_cell.length_a   1.000
_cell.length_b   1.000
_cell.length_c   1.000
_cell.angle_alpha   90.00
_cell.angle_beta   90.00
_cell.angle_gamma   90.00
#
_symmetry.space_group_name_H-M   'P 1'
#
loop_
_entity.id
_entity.type
_entity.pdbx_description
1 polymer ?
#
loop_
_entity_poly.entity_id
_entity_poly.type
_entity_poly.pdbx_seq_one_letter_code
_entity_poly.pdbx_strand_id
1 'polypeptide(L)'
;MSENIAAWGYFVAWRILRWLPESFVYSRANSVADYMVKKNGKSVRRLRSNLARTQPNITALDLDLLTYKGMRSALRYWCDTFRFPDWSKERILGTVTFNDESILMDAVAAGNGAIVTLPHCG
;
A
#
# COMPACT_ATOMS: atom_id res chain seq x y z
N MET A 1 1.43 30.13 0.83
CA MET A 1 0.29 29.98 -0.12
C MET A 1 0.30 28.65 -0.85
N SER A 2 1.46 28.06 -1.17
CA SER A 2 1.58 26.76 -1.85
C SER A 2 1.19 25.53 -0.98
N GLU A 3 1.51 25.54 0.31
CA GLU A 3 1.24 24.43 1.22
C GLU A 3 -0.25 24.21 1.47
N ASN A 4 -1.00 25.29 1.59
CA ASN A 4 -2.46 25.22 1.77
C ASN A 4 -3.18 24.64 0.53
N ILE A 5 -2.69 24.96 -0.68
CA ILE A 5 -3.26 24.44 -1.93
C ILE A 5 -3.00 22.94 -2.04
N ALA A 6 -1.81 22.48 -1.69
CA ALA A 6 -1.47 21.06 -1.69
C ALA A 6 -2.30 20.28 -0.65
N ALA A 7 -2.47 20.83 0.55
CA ALA A 7 -3.31 20.25 1.60
C ALA A 7 -4.78 20.14 1.18
N TRP A 8 -5.33 21.20 0.57
CA TRP A 8 -6.69 21.19 0.03
C TRP A 8 -6.85 20.17 -1.11
N GLY A 9 -5.89 20.10 -2.03
CA GLY A 9 -5.88 19.12 -3.11
C GLY A 9 -5.88 17.68 -2.56
N TYR A 10 -5.07 17.42 -1.55
CA TYR A 10 -5.02 16.14 -0.86
C TYR A 10 -6.36 15.78 -0.18
N PHE A 11 -6.96 16.74 0.54
CA PHE A 11 -8.24 16.55 1.23
C PHE A 11 -9.39 16.27 0.25
N VAL A 12 -9.43 17.01 -0.86
CA VAL A 12 -10.43 16.80 -1.93
C VAL A 12 -10.25 15.43 -2.59
N ALA A 13 -9.02 15.06 -2.93
CA ALA A 13 -8.72 13.74 -3.50
C ALA A 13 -9.10 12.60 -2.55
N TRP A 14 -8.78 12.75 -1.26
CA TRP A 14 -9.18 11.80 -0.23
C TRP A 14 -10.70 11.64 -0.15
N ARG A 15 -11.45 12.75 -0.15
CA ARG A 15 -12.91 12.73 -0.11
C ARG A 15 -13.50 12.04 -1.34
N ILE A 16 -12.99 12.34 -2.53
CA ILE A 16 -13.44 11.75 -3.79
C ILE A 16 -13.18 10.24 -3.82
N LEU A 17 -11.99 9.79 -3.41
CA LEU A 17 -11.63 8.37 -3.40
C LEU A 17 -12.52 7.54 -2.48
N ARG A 18 -13.01 8.12 -1.40
CA ARG A 18 -13.94 7.46 -0.47
C ARG A 18 -15.36 7.33 -1.04
N TRP A 19 -15.76 8.27 -1.88
CA TRP A 19 -17.12 8.32 -2.42
C TRP A 19 -17.32 7.45 -3.67
N LEU A 20 -16.25 7.20 -4.41
CA LEU A 20 -16.29 6.41 -5.63
C LEU A 20 -16.35 4.90 -5.33
N PRO A 21 -17.01 4.10 -6.21
CA PRO A 21 -16.98 2.64 -6.10
C PRO A 21 -15.53 2.10 -6.07
N GLU A 22 -15.29 1.12 -5.22
CA GLU A 22 -13.94 0.54 -5.01
C GLU A 22 -13.34 -0.02 -6.31
N SER A 23 -14.14 -0.74 -7.08
CA SER A 23 -13.72 -1.30 -8.38
C SER A 23 -13.26 -0.23 -9.36
N PHE A 24 -13.95 0.91 -9.38
CA PHE A 24 -13.57 2.05 -10.22
C PHE A 24 -12.24 2.65 -9.76
N VAL A 25 -12.08 2.88 -8.47
CA VAL A 25 -10.84 3.43 -7.89
C VAL A 25 -9.64 2.53 -8.20
N TYR A 26 -9.78 1.22 -8.01
CA TYR A 26 -8.71 0.28 -8.32
C TYR A 26 -8.40 0.20 -9.81
N SER A 27 -9.42 0.26 -10.67
CA SER A 27 -9.21 0.31 -12.12
C SER A 27 -8.40 1.54 -12.53
N ARG A 28 -8.74 2.71 -11.97
CA ARG A 28 -7.98 3.95 -12.23
C ARG A 28 -6.56 3.89 -11.68
N ALA A 29 -6.38 3.38 -10.46
CA ALA A 29 -5.06 3.18 -9.86
C ALA A 29 -4.18 2.27 -10.74
N ASN A 30 -4.71 1.17 -11.24
CA ASN A 30 -4.01 0.29 -12.17
C ASN A 30 -3.61 1.03 -13.46
N SER A 31 -4.50 1.81 -14.05
CA SER A 31 -4.20 2.59 -15.26
C SER A 31 -3.09 3.62 -15.03
N VAL A 32 -3.07 4.25 -13.85
CA VAL A 32 -2.01 5.18 -13.45
C VAL A 32 -0.68 4.43 -13.26
N ALA A 33 -0.70 3.25 -12.60
CA ALA A 33 0.50 2.42 -12.45
C ALA A 33 1.08 2.02 -13.81
N ASP A 34 0.23 1.59 -14.74
CA ASP A 34 0.63 1.20 -16.09
C ASP A 34 1.28 2.37 -16.84
N TYR A 35 0.69 3.55 -16.73
CA TYR A 35 1.27 4.76 -17.30
C TYR A 35 2.63 5.10 -16.66
N MET A 36 2.75 4.99 -15.33
CA MET A 36 4.02 5.24 -14.62
C MET A 36 5.11 4.25 -15.08
N VAL A 37 4.77 2.97 -15.20
CA VAL A 37 5.71 1.95 -15.69
C VAL A 37 6.15 2.25 -17.13
N LYS A 38 5.19 2.58 -18.01
CA LYS A 38 5.50 2.97 -19.39
C LYS A 38 6.42 4.20 -19.48
N LYS A 39 6.24 5.17 -18.60
CA LYS A 39 7.11 6.37 -18.51
C LYS A 39 8.48 6.07 -17.90
N ASN A 40 8.64 4.95 -17.22
CA ASN A 40 9.88 4.52 -16.57
C ASN A 40 10.52 5.64 -15.72
N GLY A 41 9.70 6.31 -14.93
CA GLY A 41 10.11 7.44 -14.09
C GLY A 41 11.03 7.00 -12.92
N LYS A 42 11.50 7.98 -12.15
CA LYS A 42 12.43 7.76 -11.03
C LYS A 42 11.94 6.73 -10.01
N SER A 43 10.65 6.75 -9.67
CA SER A 43 10.05 5.82 -8.71
C SER A 43 10.07 4.37 -9.22
N VAL A 44 9.74 4.16 -10.50
CA VAL A 44 9.76 2.84 -11.14
C VAL A 44 11.19 2.28 -11.17
N ARG A 45 12.16 3.10 -11.61
CA ARG A 45 13.58 2.68 -11.63
C ARG A 45 14.11 2.35 -10.24
N ARG A 46 13.70 3.13 -9.21
CA ARG A 46 14.07 2.84 -7.81
C ARG A 46 13.50 1.52 -7.35
N LEU A 47 12.20 1.27 -7.59
CA LEU A 47 11.57 0.01 -7.25
C LEU A 47 12.27 -1.15 -7.93
N ARG A 48 12.49 -1.06 -9.25
CA ARG A 48 13.19 -2.09 -10.03
C ARG A 48 14.60 -2.37 -9.49
N SER A 49 15.35 -1.34 -9.15
CA SER A 49 16.68 -1.49 -8.57
C SER A 49 16.66 -2.18 -7.20
N ASN A 50 15.67 -1.85 -6.36
CA ASN A 50 15.53 -2.50 -5.05
C ASN A 50 15.16 -3.98 -5.19
N LEU A 51 14.22 -4.31 -6.08
CA LEU A 51 13.82 -5.69 -6.36
C LEU A 51 14.99 -6.52 -6.91
N ALA A 52 15.80 -5.96 -7.81
CA ALA A 52 16.99 -6.62 -8.32
C ALA A 52 18.02 -6.96 -7.22
N ARG A 53 18.11 -6.14 -6.18
CA ARG A 53 19.01 -6.41 -5.05
C ARG A 53 18.53 -7.55 -4.15
N THR A 54 17.21 -7.69 -4.01
CA THR A 54 16.61 -8.76 -3.17
C THR A 54 16.55 -10.09 -3.89
N GLN A 55 16.64 -10.08 -5.23
CA GLN A 55 16.57 -11.28 -6.08
C GLN A 55 17.68 -11.26 -7.12
N PRO A 56 18.94 -11.55 -6.74
CA PRO A 56 20.10 -11.40 -7.63
C PRO A 56 20.05 -12.28 -8.89
N ASN A 57 19.30 -13.38 -8.84
CA ASN A 57 19.20 -14.36 -9.95
C ASN A 57 17.92 -14.19 -10.78
N ILE A 58 17.15 -13.13 -10.57
CA ILE A 58 15.92 -12.89 -11.32
C ILE A 58 16.22 -12.56 -12.78
N THR A 59 15.44 -13.12 -13.70
CA THR A 59 15.58 -12.73 -15.13
C THR A 59 15.11 -11.29 -15.35
N ALA A 60 15.60 -10.66 -16.41
CA ALA A 60 15.18 -9.29 -16.75
C ALA A 60 13.66 -9.19 -16.96
N LEU A 61 13.07 -10.22 -17.60
CA LEU A 61 11.63 -10.28 -17.86
C LEU A 61 10.82 -10.39 -16.56
N ASP A 62 11.25 -11.28 -15.67
CA ASP A 62 10.57 -11.47 -14.38
C ASP A 62 10.72 -10.23 -13.49
N LEU A 63 11.87 -9.56 -13.52
CA LEU A 63 12.11 -8.32 -12.81
C LEU A 63 11.19 -7.19 -13.33
N ASP A 64 10.98 -7.10 -14.63
CA ASP A 64 10.07 -6.13 -15.22
C ASP A 64 8.62 -6.43 -14.84
N LEU A 65 8.21 -7.71 -14.86
CA LEU A 65 6.90 -8.15 -14.40
C LEU A 65 6.69 -7.87 -12.90
N LEU A 66 7.70 -8.15 -12.08
CA LEU A 66 7.65 -7.89 -10.64
C LEU A 66 7.57 -6.40 -10.34
N THR A 67 8.33 -5.58 -11.08
CA THR A 67 8.26 -4.11 -10.98
C THR A 67 6.87 -3.59 -11.35
N TYR A 68 6.28 -4.11 -12.42
CA TYR A 68 4.93 -3.78 -12.84
C TYR A 68 3.88 -4.12 -11.76
N LYS A 69 3.94 -5.35 -11.22
CA LYS A 69 3.06 -5.77 -10.13
C LYS A 69 3.26 -4.92 -8.88
N GLY A 70 4.50 -4.61 -8.54
CA GLY A 70 4.83 -3.76 -7.39
C GLY A 70 4.29 -2.34 -7.50
N MET A 71 4.34 -1.73 -8.70
CA MET A 71 3.75 -0.40 -8.90
C MET A 71 2.22 -0.41 -8.74
N ARG A 72 1.53 -1.44 -9.25
CA ARG A 72 0.08 -1.60 -9.05
C ARG A 72 -0.26 -1.81 -7.57
N SER A 73 0.51 -2.65 -6.88
CA SER A 73 0.34 -2.87 -5.44
C SER A 73 0.53 -1.58 -4.64
N ALA A 74 1.57 -0.80 -4.92
CA ALA A 74 1.82 0.47 -4.25
C ALA A 74 0.67 1.49 -4.42
N LEU A 75 0.12 1.61 -5.63
CA LEU A 75 -1.01 2.52 -5.85
C LEU A 75 -2.30 2.01 -5.22
N ARG A 76 -2.52 0.69 -5.21
CA ARG A 76 -3.64 0.08 -4.49
C ARG A 76 -3.53 0.35 -2.98
N TYR A 77 -2.35 0.15 -2.40
CA TYR A 77 -2.10 0.46 -0.99
C TYR A 77 -2.51 1.91 -0.63
N TRP A 78 -2.16 2.89 -1.47
CA TRP A 78 -2.60 4.26 -1.25
C TRP A 78 -4.12 4.42 -1.32
N CYS A 79 -4.78 3.76 -2.27
CA CYS A 79 -6.24 3.77 -2.34
C CYS A 79 -6.88 3.17 -1.08
N ASP A 80 -6.35 2.04 -0.61
CA ASP A 80 -6.84 1.36 0.59
C ASP A 80 -6.59 2.22 1.85
N THR A 81 -5.43 2.85 1.97
CA THR A 81 -5.11 3.77 3.07
C THR A 81 -6.12 4.92 3.17
N PHE A 82 -6.53 5.51 2.03
CA PHE A 82 -7.53 6.56 2.03
C PHE A 82 -8.94 6.07 2.34
N ARG A 83 -9.26 4.82 2.04
CA ARG A 83 -10.59 4.22 2.24
C ARG A 83 -10.71 3.48 3.56
N PHE A 84 -9.61 3.11 4.18
CA PHE A 84 -9.57 2.35 5.43
C PHE A 84 -10.49 2.89 6.55
N PRO A 85 -10.62 4.22 6.76
CA PRO A 85 -11.53 4.75 7.77
C PRO A 85 -13.02 4.42 7.57
N ASP A 86 -13.40 4.02 6.35
CA ASP A 86 -14.79 3.65 6.02
C ASP A 86 -15.03 2.14 6.03
N TRP A 87 -14.00 1.34 6.29
CA TRP A 87 -14.15 -0.10 6.37
C TRP A 87 -14.82 -0.51 7.68
N SER A 88 -15.77 -1.44 7.58
CA SER A 88 -16.39 -1.98 8.79
C SER A 88 -15.37 -2.82 9.58
N LYS A 89 -15.64 -2.95 10.88
CA LYS A 89 -14.84 -3.80 11.76
C LYS A 89 -14.74 -5.25 11.24
N GLU A 90 -15.84 -5.78 10.74
CA GLU A 90 -15.93 -7.13 10.19
C GLU A 90 -15.03 -7.29 8.96
N ARG A 91 -15.02 -6.29 8.08
CA ARG A 91 -14.14 -6.26 6.92
C ARG A 91 -12.67 -6.26 7.35
N ILE A 92 -12.31 -5.39 8.31
CA ILE A 92 -10.93 -5.29 8.81
C ILE A 92 -10.50 -6.63 9.41
N LEU A 93 -11.30 -7.19 10.31
CA LEU A 93 -10.99 -8.48 10.94
C LEU A 93 -10.95 -9.64 9.96
N GLY A 94 -11.78 -9.61 8.90
CA GLY A 94 -11.77 -10.63 7.86
C GLY A 94 -10.58 -10.56 6.89
N THR A 95 -9.85 -9.43 6.87
CA THR A 95 -8.66 -9.26 6.01
C THR A 95 -7.34 -9.50 6.73
N VAL A 96 -7.36 -9.61 8.07
CA VAL A 96 -6.16 -9.81 8.88
C VAL A 96 -6.18 -11.23 9.44
N THR A 97 -5.10 -11.96 9.24
CA THR A 97 -4.88 -13.24 9.89
C THR A 97 -3.78 -13.06 10.95
N PHE A 98 -4.13 -13.29 12.20
CA PHE A 98 -3.17 -13.30 13.29
C PHE A 98 -2.74 -14.75 13.55
N ASN A 99 -1.45 -15.01 13.39
CA ASN A 99 -0.84 -16.22 13.91
C ASN A 99 -0.32 -15.93 15.32
N ASP A 100 -0.57 -16.84 16.25
CA ASP A 100 -0.08 -16.72 17.63
C ASP A 100 -0.52 -15.42 18.36
N GLU A 101 -1.75 -14.98 18.13
CA GLU A 101 -2.35 -13.79 18.76
C GLU A 101 -2.23 -13.84 20.29
N SER A 102 -2.28 -15.04 20.89
CA SER A 102 -2.15 -15.27 22.33
C SER A 102 -0.87 -14.68 22.91
N ILE A 103 0.25 -14.74 22.18
CA ILE A 103 1.55 -14.20 22.66
C ILE A 103 1.42 -12.69 22.95
N LEU A 104 0.76 -11.96 22.06
CA LEU A 104 0.55 -10.52 22.25
C LEU A 104 -0.46 -10.25 23.36
N MET A 105 -1.56 -11.00 23.38
CA MET A 105 -2.62 -10.80 24.37
C MET A 105 -2.14 -11.14 25.78
N ASP A 106 -1.36 -12.20 25.95
CA ASP A 106 -0.76 -12.58 27.24
C ASP A 106 0.25 -11.53 27.72
N ALA A 107 1.07 -10.98 26.82
CA ALA A 107 2.00 -9.91 27.15
C ALA A 107 1.27 -8.63 27.61
N VAL A 108 0.17 -8.28 26.97
CA VAL A 108 -0.68 -7.13 27.37
C VAL A 108 -1.36 -7.41 28.71
N ALA A 109 -1.91 -8.62 28.91
CA ALA A 109 -2.57 -9.03 30.15
C ALA A 109 -1.62 -9.06 31.35
N ALA A 110 -0.34 -9.34 31.15
CA ALA A 110 0.69 -9.27 32.18
C ALA A 110 0.94 -7.85 32.73
N GLY A 111 0.36 -6.81 32.12
CA GLY A 111 0.39 -5.43 32.61
C GLY A 111 1.72 -4.68 32.41
N ASN A 112 2.71 -5.29 31.78
CA ASN A 112 4.02 -4.68 31.52
C ASN A 112 4.09 -3.94 30.18
N GLY A 113 3.00 -3.96 29.40
CA GLY A 113 2.95 -3.47 28.03
C GLY A 113 3.65 -4.41 27.02
N ALA A 114 3.49 -4.11 25.76
CA ALA A 114 4.15 -4.84 24.69
C ALA A 114 4.70 -3.87 23.62
N ILE A 115 5.91 -4.12 23.13
CA ILE A 115 6.50 -3.41 22.01
C ILE A 115 6.46 -4.35 20.80
N VAL A 116 5.67 -3.99 19.80
CA VAL A 116 5.54 -4.75 18.54
C VAL A 116 6.38 -4.08 17.47
N THR A 117 7.37 -4.80 16.95
CA THR A 117 8.18 -4.32 15.81
C THR A 117 7.64 -4.93 14.53
N LEU A 118 7.25 -4.09 13.59
CA LEU A 118 6.69 -4.52 12.32
C LEU A 118 7.54 -3.98 11.16
N PRO A 119 7.86 -4.81 10.15
CA PRO A 119 8.35 -4.28 8.90
C PRO A 119 7.22 -3.52 8.19
N HIS A 120 7.54 -2.37 7.61
CA HIS A 120 6.57 -1.62 6.83
C HIS A 120 6.48 -2.20 5.42
N CYS A 121 5.79 -3.33 5.29
CA CYS A 121 5.62 -4.10 4.05
C CYS A 121 4.18 -3.96 3.52
N GLY A 122 3.69 -2.75 3.37
CA GLY A 122 2.33 -2.49 2.90
C GLY A 122 2.07 -2.93 1.47
#